data_1c4682b9f1662a1467db96a8712988dd
#
_entry.id   1c4682b9f1662a1467db96a8712988dd
#
_cell.length_a   1.000
_cell.length_b   1.000
_cell.length_c   1.000
_cell.angle_alpha   90.00
_cell.angle_beta   90.00
_cell.angle_gamma   90.00
#
_symmetry.space_group_name_H-M   'P 1'
#
loop_
_entity.id
_entity.type
_entity.pdbx_description
1 polymer ?
#
loop_
_entity_poly.entity_id
_entity_poly.type
_entity_poly.pdbx_seq_one_letter_code
_entity_poly.pdbx_strand_id
1 'polypeptide(L)'
;GRVHNILDEKPEYAKRLKVTSPILMKEKYDILYSFGDEKSPRYDEYYKNRVFSTTFKSNLKASLEKLASYVIKAVDKDGVSVVILDDRTLSENEKAIPAALAVGYVNQKLLKEGLRHSVSIVAITGEVYDPHMAAVLIGFGCTAIYPYMMFASTVAFFQREKPSKYEMQKLLKNTQKSVNAGILKIMSKMGICTVASYRNSGLFDIIGLSDEIVNDCFTGAHSDLAGLTYSDIEAKINKSHHNAFVEENSMFPLDLGGFYKYSNGGEYHDYGPATTNAMHNKKAAKKEDITDFEG
;
A
#
# COMPACT_ATOMS: atom_id res chain seq x y z
N GLY A 1 11.77 13.72 4.53
CA GLY A 1 12.57 14.72 5.20
C GLY A 1 12.04 16.12 4.96
N ARG A 2 12.51 17.06 5.75
CA ARG A 2 12.13 18.47 5.63
C ARG A 2 12.50 19.00 4.25
N VAL A 3 11.56 19.65 3.58
CA VAL A 3 11.82 20.46 2.39
C VAL A 3 12.13 21.86 2.87
N HIS A 4 13.27 22.40 2.48
CA HIS A 4 13.75 23.66 2.97
C HIS A 4 13.46 24.79 1.97
N ASN A 5 13.39 26.01 2.48
CA ASN A 5 13.28 27.19 1.64
C ASN A 5 14.59 27.32 0.82
N ILE A 6 14.47 27.30 -0.50
CA ILE A 6 15.61 27.44 -1.43
C ILE A 6 16.25 28.82 -1.39
N LEU A 7 15.55 29.81 -0.81
CA LEU A 7 16.04 31.19 -0.65
C LEU A 7 16.79 31.42 0.67
N ASP A 8 16.84 30.40 1.55
CA ASP A 8 17.51 30.46 2.85
C ASP A 8 18.50 29.29 2.93
N GLU A 9 19.72 29.52 2.46
CA GLU A 9 20.76 28.46 2.39
C GLU A 9 21.37 28.21 3.77
N LYS A 10 21.14 27.00 4.29
CA LYS A 10 21.74 26.52 5.57
C LYS A 10 22.41 25.18 5.39
N PRO A 11 23.56 24.92 6.04
CA PRO A 11 24.28 23.65 5.95
C PRO A 11 23.43 22.44 6.39
N GLU A 12 22.49 22.64 7.33
CA GLU A 12 21.57 21.61 7.82
C GLU A 12 20.67 21.05 6.72
N TYR A 13 20.45 21.81 5.65
CA TYR A 13 19.62 21.39 4.52
C TYR A 13 20.25 20.30 3.67
N ALA A 14 21.56 20.10 3.80
CA ALA A 14 22.29 18.98 3.21
C ALA A 14 22.05 17.64 3.97
N LYS A 15 21.54 17.68 5.19
CA LYS A 15 21.21 16.46 5.95
C LYS A 15 20.05 15.71 5.32
N ARG A 16 20.35 14.67 4.53
CA ARG A 16 19.36 13.82 3.88
C ARG A 16 19.74 12.35 4.00
N LEU A 17 18.78 11.50 4.34
CA LEU A 17 18.94 10.05 4.24
C LEU A 17 18.71 9.63 2.78
N LYS A 18 19.75 9.09 2.16
CA LYS A 18 19.65 8.50 0.83
C LYS A 18 19.26 7.03 0.96
N VAL A 19 18.11 6.68 0.39
CA VAL A 19 17.69 5.28 0.23
C VAL A 19 17.69 4.92 -1.25
N THR A 20 18.07 3.68 -1.55
CA THR A 20 18.19 3.20 -2.94
C THR A 20 16.87 2.71 -3.50
N SER A 21 15.85 2.59 -2.68
CA SER A 21 14.52 2.08 -3.02
C SER A 21 13.47 2.66 -2.09
N PRO A 22 12.27 3.00 -2.58
CA PRO A 22 11.14 3.33 -1.70
C PRO A 22 10.61 2.10 -0.96
N ILE A 23 10.91 0.88 -1.43
CA ILE A 23 10.57 -0.38 -0.77
C ILE A 23 11.70 -0.73 0.19
N LEU A 24 11.43 -0.64 1.48
CA LEU A 24 12.41 -0.93 2.53
C LEU A 24 12.43 -2.41 2.85
N MET A 25 13.63 -2.97 2.99
CA MET A 25 13.84 -4.24 3.67
C MET A 25 13.95 -4.00 5.18
N LYS A 26 13.78 -5.06 5.98
CA LYS A 26 13.79 -4.97 7.45
C LYS A 26 15.02 -4.22 7.99
N GLU A 27 16.21 -4.55 7.50
CA GLU A 27 17.47 -3.93 7.97
C GLU A 27 17.49 -2.42 7.70
N LYS A 28 16.93 -1.98 6.57
CA LYS A 28 16.86 -0.54 6.24
C LYS A 28 15.82 0.18 7.08
N TYR A 29 14.69 -0.49 7.36
CA TYR A 29 13.71 0.03 8.30
C TYR A 29 14.28 0.15 9.72
N ASP A 30 14.97 -0.89 10.23
CA ASP A 30 15.57 -0.88 11.56
C ASP A 30 16.60 0.26 11.70
N ILE A 31 17.39 0.52 10.66
CA ILE A 31 18.32 1.65 10.62
C ILE A 31 17.55 2.98 10.66
N LEU A 32 16.51 3.15 9.82
CA LEU A 32 15.70 4.36 9.82
C LEU A 32 15.06 4.62 11.18
N TYR A 33 14.51 3.56 11.80
CA TYR A 33 13.93 3.65 13.14
C TYR A 33 14.97 4.07 14.18
N SER A 34 16.18 3.51 14.12
CA SER A 34 17.25 3.80 15.09
C SER A 34 17.72 5.26 15.08
N PHE A 35 17.54 6.00 13.99
CA PHE A 35 17.88 7.43 13.97
C PHE A 35 16.93 8.30 14.79
N GLY A 36 15.70 7.88 15.00
CA GLY A 36 14.72 8.63 15.79
C GLY A 36 14.48 8.07 17.20
N ASP A 37 15.14 6.98 17.57
CA ASP A 37 15.08 6.39 18.90
C ASP A 37 16.16 7.02 19.81
N GLU A 38 15.73 7.81 20.78
CA GLU A 38 16.61 8.52 21.73
C GLU A 38 17.56 7.57 22.52
N LYS A 39 17.23 6.30 22.61
CA LYS A 39 18.07 5.27 23.24
C LYS A 39 19.12 4.68 22.29
N SER A 40 19.02 4.97 21.02
CA SER A 40 19.92 4.44 20.01
C SER A 40 21.21 5.24 19.93
N PRO A 41 22.37 4.59 19.75
CA PRO A 41 23.63 5.29 19.49
C PRO A 41 23.65 6.01 18.13
N ARG A 42 22.63 5.81 17.29
CA ARG A 42 22.44 6.48 16.00
C ARG A 42 21.44 7.63 16.06
N TYR A 43 20.94 7.96 17.25
CA TYR A 43 19.95 9.02 17.41
C TYR A 43 20.44 10.33 16.80
N ASP A 44 19.61 10.95 15.99
CA ASP A 44 19.78 12.30 15.47
C ASP A 44 18.43 13.01 15.51
N GLU A 45 18.31 14.06 16.29
CA GLU A 45 17.08 14.83 16.47
C GLU A 45 16.48 15.31 15.13
N TYR A 46 17.31 15.53 14.12
CA TYR A 46 16.86 15.89 12.77
C TYR A 46 15.97 14.82 12.12
N TYR A 47 16.15 13.54 12.49
CA TYR A 47 15.38 12.41 11.99
C TYR A 47 14.45 11.83 13.04
N LYS A 48 14.05 12.65 14.01
CA LYS A 48 13.10 12.24 15.05
C LYS A 48 11.89 11.56 14.42
N ASN A 49 11.65 10.32 14.78
CA ASN A 49 10.55 9.54 14.25
C ASN A 49 9.54 9.18 15.35
N ARG A 50 8.33 8.85 14.91
CA ARG A 50 7.29 8.29 15.79
C ARG A 50 6.46 7.29 15.02
N VAL A 51 6.19 6.16 15.68
CA VAL A 51 5.29 5.12 15.19
C VAL A 51 3.87 5.44 15.64
N PHE A 52 2.95 5.37 14.70
CA PHE A 52 1.51 5.49 14.91
C PHE A 52 0.84 4.20 14.45
N SER A 53 0.11 3.56 15.36
CA SER A 53 -0.70 2.40 14.98
C SER A 53 -1.78 2.82 14.00
N THR A 54 -1.90 2.06 12.92
CA THR A 54 -2.99 2.17 11.94
C THR A 54 -4.00 1.06 12.12
N THR A 55 -4.37 0.81 13.37
CA THR A 55 -5.44 -0.11 13.73
C THR A 55 -6.61 0.62 14.39
N PHE A 56 -7.79 -0.01 14.37
CA PHE A 56 -9.00 0.54 14.97
C PHE A 56 -9.91 -0.58 15.50
N LYS A 57 -10.78 -0.22 16.46
CA LYS A 57 -11.78 -1.14 17.02
C LYS A 57 -13.14 -0.98 16.36
N SER A 58 -13.57 0.26 16.22
CA SER A 58 -14.86 0.64 15.63
C SER A 58 -14.74 2.05 15.05
N ASN A 59 -15.63 2.38 14.13
CA ASN A 59 -15.73 3.68 13.46
C ASN A 59 -14.43 4.08 12.74
N LEU A 60 -14.29 3.58 11.53
CA LEU A 60 -13.12 3.80 10.68
C LEU A 60 -12.81 5.29 10.48
N LYS A 61 -13.84 6.12 10.19
CA LYS A 61 -13.66 7.56 9.96
C LYS A 61 -13.12 8.28 11.18
N ALA A 62 -13.76 8.08 12.36
CA ALA A 62 -13.30 8.69 13.60
C ALA A 62 -11.88 8.26 13.98
N SER A 63 -11.50 7.02 13.63
CA SER A 63 -10.14 6.50 13.86
C SER A 63 -9.11 7.17 12.95
N LEU A 64 -9.45 7.45 11.70
CA LEU A 64 -8.61 8.24 10.78
C LEU A 64 -8.44 9.68 11.27
N GLU A 65 -9.51 10.32 11.72
CA GLU A 65 -9.48 11.68 12.31
C GLU A 65 -8.56 11.74 13.53
N LYS A 66 -8.70 10.77 14.42
CA LYS A 66 -7.86 10.64 15.62
C LYS A 66 -6.39 10.41 15.28
N LEU A 67 -6.11 9.50 14.32
CA LEU A 67 -4.76 9.24 13.83
C LEU A 67 -4.12 10.52 13.30
N ALA A 68 -4.82 11.23 12.41
CA ALA A 68 -4.30 12.47 11.83
C ALA A 68 -4.05 13.55 12.89
N SER A 69 -4.94 13.71 13.89
CA SER A 69 -4.75 14.68 14.96
C SER A 69 -3.50 14.39 15.79
N TYR A 70 -3.23 13.11 16.09
CA TYR A 70 -2.00 12.71 16.78
C TYR A 70 -0.75 12.96 15.95
N VAL A 71 -0.80 12.67 14.65
CA VAL A 71 0.30 12.94 13.73
C VAL A 71 0.59 14.44 13.64
N ILE A 72 -0.44 15.28 13.44
CA ILE A 72 -0.31 16.74 13.38
C ILE A 72 0.35 17.26 14.66
N LYS A 73 -0.16 16.86 15.83
CA LYS A 73 0.41 17.25 17.12
C LYS A 73 1.89 16.86 17.23
N ALA A 74 2.24 15.64 16.84
CA ALA A 74 3.60 15.14 16.92
C ALA A 74 4.55 15.91 15.99
N VAL A 75 4.09 16.28 14.79
CA VAL A 75 4.89 17.05 13.83
C VAL A 75 5.05 18.50 14.29
N ASP A 76 3.94 19.15 14.67
CA ASP A 76 3.90 20.56 15.04
C ASP A 76 4.56 20.85 16.39
N LYS A 77 4.23 20.06 17.42
CA LYS A 77 4.68 20.31 18.80
C LYS A 77 5.95 19.59 19.18
N ASP A 78 6.10 18.33 18.74
CA ASP A 78 7.19 17.47 19.19
C ASP A 78 8.34 17.40 18.17
N GLY A 79 8.23 18.08 17.01
CA GLY A 79 9.27 18.17 15.97
C GLY A 79 9.53 16.85 15.24
N VAL A 80 8.56 15.93 15.22
CA VAL A 80 8.67 14.66 14.48
C VAL A 80 8.83 14.94 12.99
N SER A 81 9.91 14.44 12.40
CA SER A 81 10.24 14.59 10.96
C SER A 81 10.01 13.32 10.14
N VAL A 82 9.80 12.18 10.80
CA VAL A 82 9.47 10.90 10.16
C VAL A 82 8.27 10.28 10.87
N VAL A 83 7.13 10.29 10.20
CA VAL A 83 5.90 9.63 10.64
C VAL A 83 5.90 8.21 10.12
N ILE A 84 5.79 7.23 11.03
CA ILE A 84 5.73 5.81 10.70
C ILE A 84 4.31 5.32 10.98
N LEU A 85 3.59 4.95 9.93
CA LEU A 85 2.25 4.35 10.00
C LEU A 85 2.41 2.84 10.01
N ASP A 86 1.92 2.15 11.05
CA ASP A 86 2.21 0.73 11.28
C ASP A 86 0.94 -0.06 11.61
N ASP A 87 0.60 -1.06 10.80
CA ASP A 87 -0.55 -1.94 11.00
C ASP A 87 -0.24 -3.24 11.76
N ARG A 88 1.02 -3.47 12.16
CA ARG A 88 1.45 -4.72 12.82
C ARG A 88 0.87 -4.94 14.22
N THR A 89 0.21 -3.95 14.80
CA THR A 89 -0.51 -4.08 16.08
C THR A 89 -1.90 -4.71 15.93
N LEU A 90 -2.25 -5.11 14.73
CA LEU A 90 -3.43 -5.89 14.39
C LEU A 90 -3.56 -7.12 15.32
N SER A 91 -4.75 -7.34 15.84
CA SER A 91 -5.09 -8.44 16.75
C SER A 91 -6.58 -8.79 16.57
N GLU A 92 -7.07 -9.83 17.21
CA GLU A 92 -8.50 -10.20 17.17
C GLU A 92 -9.46 -9.00 17.45
N ASN A 93 -9.06 -8.07 18.32
CA ASN A 93 -9.86 -6.92 18.72
C ASN A 93 -9.47 -5.60 18.04
N GLU A 94 -8.41 -5.61 17.21
CA GLU A 94 -7.85 -4.43 16.56
C GLU A 94 -7.71 -4.71 15.05
N LYS A 95 -8.53 -4.06 14.24
CA LYS A 95 -8.57 -4.21 12.77
C LYS A 95 -7.61 -3.23 12.10
N ALA A 96 -7.00 -3.62 10.99
CA ALA A 96 -6.15 -2.70 10.22
C ALA A 96 -7.01 -1.65 9.48
N ILE A 97 -6.58 -0.40 9.54
CA ILE A 97 -7.04 0.66 8.66
C ILE A 97 -6.38 0.43 7.29
N PRO A 98 -7.12 0.41 6.18
CA PRO A 98 -6.52 0.29 4.85
C PRO A 98 -5.39 1.29 4.64
N ALA A 99 -4.21 0.79 4.24
CA ALA A 99 -3.00 1.60 4.17
C ALA A 99 -3.16 2.83 3.26
N ALA A 100 -3.90 2.69 2.14
CA ALA A 100 -4.17 3.80 1.24
C ALA A 100 -4.99 4.91 1.92
N LEU A 101 -6.01 4.55 2.72
CA LEU A 101 -6.79 5.53 3.48
C LEU A 101 -5.94 6.18 4.58
N ALA A 102 -5.17 5.41 5.33
CA ALA A 102 -4.31 5.94 6.40
C ALA A 102 -3.27 6.93 5.83
N VAL A 103 -2.56 6.54 4.78
CA VAL A 103 -1.56 7.40 4.13
C VAL A 103 -2.22 8.63 3.51
N GLY A 104 -3.28 8.46 2.73
CA GLY A 104 -3.96 9.55 2.04
C GLY A 104 -4.56 10.55 3.02
N TYR A 105 -5.30 10.09 4.03
CA TYR A 105 -5.91 10.95 5.04
C TYR A 105 -4.87 11.76 5.82
N VAL A 106 -3.83 11.11 6.33
CA VAL A 106 -2.74 11.78 7.06
C VAL A 106 -2.03 12.79 6.15
N ASN A 107 -1.74 12.40 4.90
CA ASN A 107 -1.11 13.27 3.92
C ASN A 107 -1.94 14.53 3.66
N GLN A 108 -3.25 14.39 3.42
CA GLN A 108 -4.15 15.52 3.15
C GLN A 108 -4.30 16.44 4.37
N LYS A 109 -4.39 15.89 5.58
CA LYS A 109 -4.45 16.70 6.79
C LYS A 109 -3.16 17.48 7.03
N LEU A 110 -1.99 16.85 6.83
CA LEU A 110 -0.69 17.54 6.90
C LEU A 110 -0.54 18.65 5.83
N LEU A 111 -1.11 18.45 4.64
CA LEU A 111 -1.16 19.49 3.59
C LEU A 111 -2.02 20.68 4.02
N LYS A 112 -3.23 20.43 4.55
CA LYS A 112 -4.15 21.47 5.03
C LYS A 112 -3.54 22.31 6.17
N GLU A 113 -2.76 21.67 7.04
CA GLU A 113 -2.06 22.36 8.14
C GLU A 113 -0.71 23.01 7.72
N GLY A 114 -0.31 22.92 6.46
CA GLY A 114 0.97 23.43 5.99
C GLY A 114 2.20 22.69 6.52
N LEU A 115 2.02 21.52 7.14
CA LEU A 115 3.10 20.75 7.79
C LEU A 115 3.73 19.69 6.89
N ARG A 116 3.14 19.40 5.73
CA ARG A 116 3.56 18.28 4.88
C ARG A 116 5.01 18.37 4.41
N HIS A 117 5.53 19.56 4.21
CA HIS A 117 6.91 19.79 3.80
C HIS A 117 7.94 19.43 4.88
N SER A 118 7.53 19.40 6.15
CA SER A 118 8.41 19.13 7.29
C SER A 118 8.60 17.65 7.60
N VAL A 119 7.85 16.76 6.94
CA VAL A 119 7.76 15.35 7.36
C VAL A 119 7.84 14.36 6.21
N SER A 120 8.41 13.20 6.47
CA SER A 120 8.30 12.00 5.63
C SER A 120 7.28 11.03 6.21
N ILE A 121 6.46 10.40 5.38
CA ILE A 121 5.52 9.35 5.76
C ILE A 121 6.12 8.00 5.33
N VAL A 122 6.27 7.08 6.26
CA VAL A 122 6.71 5.71 6.02
C VAL A 122 5.57 4.78 6.40
N ALA A 123 5.17 3.90 5.50
CA ALA A 123 4.14 2.89 5.77
C ALA A 123 4.78 1.53 6.06
N ILE A 124 4.40 0.93 7.18
CA ILE A 124 4.66 -0.47 7.51
C ILE A 124 3.33 -1.17 7.38
N THR A 125 3.19 -1.98 6.35
CA THR A 125 1.87 -2.55 6.03
C THR A 125 1.96 -3.96 5.47
N GLY A 126 0.96 -4.77 5.82
CA GLY A 126 0.73 -6.09 5.26
C GLY A 126 0.01 -6.08 3.92
N GLU A 127 -0.60 -4.97 3.52
CA GLU A 127 -1.48 -4.93 2.34
C GLU A 127 -0.71 -4.87 1.01
N VAL A 128 0.53 -4.39 0.99
CA VAL A 128 1.30 -4.25 -0.25
C VAL A 128 1.94 -5.57 -0.65
N TYR A 129 1.46 -6.17 -1.72
CA TYR A 129 1.98 -7.41 -2.31
C TYR A 129 2.32 -7.30 -3.80
N ASP A 130 2.01 -6.17 -4.45
CA ASP A 130 2.35 -5.92 -5.84
C ASP A 130 2.89 -4.48 -6.08
N PRO A 131 3.50 -4.22 -7.26
CA PRO A 131 4.01 -2.90 -7.61
C PRO A 131 2.93 -1.82 -7.71
N HIS A 132 1.70 -2.16 -8.10
CA HIS A 132 0.61 -1.20 -8.25
C HIS A 132 0.21 -0.64 -6.87
N MET A 133 0.02 -1.50 -5.88
CA MET A 133 -0.29 -1.06 -4.51
C MET A 133 0.80 -0.17 -3.93
N ALA A 134 2.08 -0.52 -4.17
CA ALA A 134 3.19 0.33 -3.77
C ALA A 134 3.16 1.70 -4.47
N ALA A 135 2.87 1.72 -5.78
CA ALA A 135 2.76 2.96 -6.55
C ALA A 135 1.60 3.83 -6.05
N VAL A 136 0.44 3.25 -5.72
CA VAL A 136 -0.70 3.97 -5.13
C VAL A 136 -0.29 4.67 -3.84
N LEU A 137 0.33 3.95 -2.90
CA LEU A 137 0.75 4.56 -1.63
C LEU A 137 1.75 5.71 -1.84
N ILE A 138 2.71 5.56 -2.77
CA ILE A 138 3.66 6.62 -3.09
C ILE A 138 2.93 7.80 -3.75
N GLY A 139 2.05 7.53 -4.72
CA GLY A 139 1.27 8.54 -5.44
C GLY A 139 0.39 9.39 -4.52
N PHE A 140 -0.08 8.83 -3.41
CA PHE A 140 -0.86 9.54 -2.40
C PHE A 140 -0.06 9.99 -1.18
N GLY A 141 1.27 10.00 -1.26
CA GLY A 141 2.10 10.75 -0.32
C GLY A 141 3.10 9.93 0.49
N CYS A 142 3.10 8.61 0.42
CA CYS A 142 4.07 7.80 1.13
C CYS A 142 5.49 8.05 0.59
N THR A 143 6.47 8.15 1.48
CA THR A 143 7.88 8.35 1.11
C THR A 143 8.61 7.03 0.95
N ALA A 144 8.30 6.06 1.81
CA ALA A 144 8.87 4.72 1.77
C ALA A 144 7.91 3.71 2.40
N ILE A 145 8.02 2.45 2.01
CA ILE A 145 7.12 1.37 2.39
C ILE A 145 7.95 0.19 2.87
N TYR A 146 7.59 -0.38 4.03
CA TYR A 146 8.06 -1.69 4.46
C TYR A 146 6.91 -2.70 4.37
N PRO A 147 6.80 -3.45 3.24
CA PRO A 147 5.74 -4.42 3.00
C PRO A 147 6.09 -5.73 3.71
N TYR A 148 5.92 -5.79 5.03
CA TYR A 148 6.43 -6.89 5.84
C TYR A 148 5.81 -8.25 5.49
N MET A 149 4.50 -8.29 5.15
CA MET A 149 3.84 -9.55 4.78
C MET A 149 4.32 -10.09 3.43
N MET A 150 4.64 -9.22 2.47
CA MET A 150 5.22 -9.64 1.20
C MET A 150 6.56 -10.36 1.42
N PHE A 151 7.42 -9.82 2.29
CA PHE A 151 8.68 -10.48 2.63
C PHE A 151 8.47 -11.73 3.47
N ALA A 152 7.53 -11.73 4.43
CA ALA A 152 7.17 -12.92 5.20
C ALA A 152 6.64 -14.04 4.30
N SER A 153 5.78 -13.73 3.34
CA SER A 153 5.27 -14.69 2.35
C SER A 153 6.39 -15.25 1.47
N THR A 154 7.36 -14.40 1.06
CA THR A 154 8.56 -14.86 0.33
C THR A 154 9.35 -15.88 1.17
N VAL A 155 9.58 -15.57 2.45
CA VAL A 155 10.27 -16.50 3.36
C VAL A 155 9.49 -17.80 3.50
N ALA A 156 8.19 -17.74 3.77
CA ALA A 156 7.35 -18.93 3.97
C ALA A 156 7.31 -19.83 2.71
N PHE A 157 7.24 -19.21 1.53
CA PHE A 157 7.23 -19.95 0.27
C PHE A 157 8.52 -20.75 0.04
N PHE A 158 9.67 -20.10 0.21
CA PHE A 158 10.97 -20.74 -0.06
C PHE A 158 11.52 -21.55 1.12
N GLN A 159 10.97 -21.41 2.32
CA GLN A 159 11.43 -22.16 3.50
C GLN A 159 11.34 -23.68 3.32
N ARG A 160 10.43 -24.15 2.48
CA ARG A 160 10.29 -25.59 2.13
C ARG A 160 11.53 -26.14 1.43
N GLU A 161 12.27 -25.31 0.70
CA GLU A 161 13.49 -25.68 -0.01
C GLU A 161 14.74 -25.64 0.90
N LYS A 162 14.57 -25.25 2.18
CA LYS A 162 15.63 -25.12 3.19
C LYS A 162 16.83 -24.28 2.71
N PRO A 163 16.61 -23.09 2.15
CA PRO A 163 17.70 -22.28 1.64
C PRO A 163 18.64 -21.84 2.78
N SER A 164 19.91 -21.71 2.48
CA SER A 164 20.87 -21.08 3.39
C SER A 164 20.48 -19.63 3.66
N LYS A 165 21.03 -19.06 4.76
CA LYS A 165 20.79 -17.63 5.08
C LYS A 165 21.17 -16.68 3.93
N TYR A 166 22.24 -17.00 3.21
CA TYR A 166 22.67 -16.21 2.05
C TYR A 166 21.68 -16.29 0.89
N GLU A 167 21.21 -17.48 0.57
CA GLU A 167 20.19 -17.69 -0.48
C GLU A 167 18.87 -16.99 -0.13
N MET A 168 18.41 -17.07 1.12
CA MET A 168 17.23 -16.36 1.58
C MET A 168 17.38 -14.85 1.42
N GLN A 169 18.53 -14.28 1.80
CA GLN A 169 18.79 -12.86 1.59
C GLN A 169 18.78 -12.46 0.10
N LYS A 170 19.28 -13.33 -0.78
CA LYS A 170 19.22 -13.13 -2.23
C LYS A 170 17.80 -13.15 -2.74
N LEU A 171 16.97 -14.08 -2.27
CA LEU A 171 15.53 -14.16 -2.62
C LEU A 171 14.78 -12.89 -2.19
N LEU A 172 14.96 -12.44 -0.95
CA LEU A 172 14.35 -11.18 -0.47
C LEU A 172 14.79 -9.96 -1.29
N LYS A 173 16.07 -9.88 -1.65
CA LYS A 173 16.56 -8.82 -2.56
C LYS A 173 15.95 -8.91 -3.96
N ASN A 174 15.72 -10.12 -4.47
CA ASN A 174 15.08 -10.30 -5.76
C ASN A 174 13.60 -9.89 -5.72
N THR A 175 12.88 -10.20 -4.64
CA THR A 175 11.51 -9.72 -4.40
C THR A 175 11.47 -8.18 -4.42
N GLN A 176 12.36 -7.53 -3.67
CA GLN A 176 12.46 -6.06 -3.69
C GLN A 176 12.77 -5.52 -5.10
N LYS A 177 13.70 -6.14 -5.83
CA LYS A 177 14.05 -5.73 -7.20
C LYS A 177 12.88 -5.86 -8.16
N SER A 178 12.08 -6.93 -8.03
CA SER A 178 10.89 -7.15 -8.86
C SER A 178 9.86 -6.05 -8.66
N VAL A 179 9.55 -5.70 -7.40
CA VAL A 179 8.64 -4.59 -7.10
C VAL A 179 9.19 -3.25 -7.60
N ASN A 180 10.48 -2.99 -7.41
CA ASN A 180 11.12 -1.78 -7.92
C ASN A 180 11.04 -1.68 -9.45
N ALA A 181 11.26 -2.78 -10.17
CA ALA A 181 11.14 -2.82 -11.63
C ALA A 181 9.70 -2.50 -12.08
N GLY A 182 8.70 -3.00 -11.35
CA GLY A 182 7.30 -2.67 -11.59
C GLY A 182 6.99 -1.19 -11.35
N ILE A 183 7.47 -0.60 -10.26
CA ILE A 183 7.32 0.83 -9.96
C ILE A 183 7.99 1.67 -11.05
N LEU A 184 9.23 1.33 -11.46
CA LEU A 184 9.93 2.03 -12.53
C LEU A 184 9.17 1.95 -13.86
N LYS A 185 8.54 0.81 -14.17
CA LYS A 185 7.71 0.64 -15.36
C LYS A 185 6.49 1.56 -15.32
N ILE A 186 5.82 1.68 -14.16
CA ILE A 186 4.69 2.59 -13.96
C ILE A 186 5.15 4.05 -14.16
N MET A 187 6.21 4.46 -13.47
CA MET A 187 6.78 5.80 -13.58
C MET A 187 7.20 6.15 -15.01
N SER A 188 7.82 5.20 -15.72
CA SER A 188 8.22 5.37 -17.13
C SER A 188 7.02 5.63 -18.04
N LYS A 189 5.90 4.91 -17.84
CA LYS A 189 4.67 5.15 -18.59
C LYS A 189 4.05 6.52 -18.31
N MET A 190 4.23 7.03 -17.10
CA MET A 190 3.76 8.38 -16.69
C MET A 190 4.75 9.50 -17.08
N GLY A 191 5.92 9.16 -17.63
CA GLY A 191 6.96 10.13 -17.98
C GLY A 191 7.66 10.77 -16.76
N ILE A 192 7.61 10.14 -15.60
CA ILE A 192 8.17 10.66 -14.34
C ILE A 192 9.45 9.90 -14.00
N CYS A 193 10.58 10.59 -13.88
CA CYS A 193 11.88 9.97 -13.66
C CYS A 193 12.32 9.89 -12.19
N THR A 194 11.67 10.60 -11.26
CA THR A 194 12.03 10.55 -9.84
C THR A 194 10.86 10.17 -8.96
N VAL A 195 11.11 9.36 -7.92
CA VAL A 195 10.08 8.99 -6.93
C VAL A 195 9.55 10.23 -6.18
N ALA A 196 10.39 11.23 -5.97
CA ALA A 196 9.99 12.47 -5.34
C ALA A 196 8.93 13.24 -6.15
N SER A 197 9.05 13.23 -7.47
CA SER A 197 8.07 13.85 -8.37
C SER A 197 6.81 13.00 -8.56
N TYR A 198 6.92 11.67 -8.40
CA TYR A 198 5.77 10.78 -8.44
C TYR A 198 4.89 10.89 -7.18
N ARG A 199 5.50 11.24 -6.05
CA ARG A 199 4.80 11.40 -4.78
C ARG A 199 3.83 12.59 -4.83
N ASN A 200 2.59 12.38 -4.41
CA ASN A 200 1.50 13.36 -4.52
C ASN A 200 1.15 13.77 -5.96
N SER A 201 1.48 12.94 -6.94
CA SER A 201 1.18 13.25 -8.34
C SER A 201 -0.31 13.19 -8.68
N GLY A 202 -1.10 12.46 -7.88
CA GLY A 202 -2.55 12.30 -8.11
C GLY A 202 -2.91 11.62 -9.44
N LEU A 203 -1.98 10.87 -10.04
CA LEU A 203 -2.14 10.23 -11.35
C LEU A 203 -2.89 8.90 -11.28
N PHE A 204 -3.95 8.85 -10.48
CA PHE A 204 -4.83 7.68 -10.34
C PHE A 204 -6.27 8.11 -10.55
N ASP A 205 -6.99 7.34 -11.35
CA ASP A 205 -8.44 7.42 -11.40
C ASP A 205 -9.03 6.57 -10.28
N ILE A 206 -9.97 7.14 -9.54
CA ILE A 206 -10.66 6.47 -8.44
C ILE A 206 -12.02 6.04 -8.91
N ILE A 207 -12.32 4.76 -8.77
CA ILE A 207 -13.60 4.18 -9.18
C ILE A 207 -14.25 3.50 -7.99
N GLY A 208 -15.50 3.87 -7.69
CA GLY A 208 -16.30 3.20 -6.70
C GLY A 208 -16.03 3.58 -5.24
N LEU A 209 -15.47 4.76 -4.98
CA LEU A 209 -15.43 5.37 -3.65
C LEU A 209 -16.36 6.58 -3.59
N SER A 210 -16.94 6.85 -2.41
CA SER A 210 -17.75 8.05 -2.20
C SER A 210 -16.91 9.31 -2.31
N ASP A 211 -17.55 10.42 -2.71
CA ASP A 211 -16.92 11.73 -2.80
C ASP A 211 -16.29 12.17 -1.47
N GLU A 212 -16.91 11.77 -0.35
CA GLU A 212 -16.38 12.04 0.99
C GLU A 212 -14.98 11.43 1.17
N ILE A 213 -14.81 10.16 0.81
CA ILE A 213 -13.50 9.47 0.91
C ILE A 213 -12.49 10.07 -0.05
N VAL A 214 -12.90 10.37 -1.29
CA VAL A 214 -12.03 10.99 -2.30
C VAL A 214 -11.52 12.35 -1.80
N ASN A 215 -12.43 13.18 -1.28
CA ASN A 215 -12.07 14.51 -0.76
C ASN A 215 -11.23 14.46 0.51
N ASP A 216 -11.44 13.46 1.38
CA ASP A 216 -10.69 13.33 2.63
C ASP A 216 -9.31 12.73 2.44
N CYS A 217 -9.18 11.72 1.57
CA CYS A 217 -7.97 10.92 1.44
C CYS A 217 -7.18 11.17 0.16
N PHE A 218 -7.87 11.52 -0.94
CA PHE A 218 -7.32 11.50 -2.28
C PHE A 218 -7.62 12.79 -3.05
N THR A 219 -7.66 13.91 -2.35
CA THR A 219 -7.99 15.23 -2.92
C THR A 219 -7.22 15.50 -4.21
N GLY A 220 -7.96 15.86 -5.27
CA GLY A 220 -7.42 16.17 -6.59
C GLY A 220 -7.28 14.97 -7.52
N ALA A 221 -7.54 13.74 -7.06
CA ALA A 221 -7.64 12.60 -7.95
C ALA A 221 -8.98 12.62 -8.69
N HIS A 222 -8.95 12.16 -9.94
CA HIS A 222 -10.14 12.07 -10.78
C HIS A 222 -11.03 10.93 -10.30
N SER A 223 -12.35 11.16 -10.20
CA SER A 223 -13.34 10.16 -9.76
C SER A 223 -14.71 10.46 -10.39
N ASP A 224 -15.08 9.69 -11.40
CA ASP A 224 -16.37 9.82 -12.09
C ASP A 224 -17.48 8.92 -11.50
N LEU A 225 -17.08 7.84 -10.82
CA LEU A 225 -18.01 6.85 -10.29
C LEU A 225 -17.90 6.78 -8.77
N ALA A 226 -18.85 7.38 -8.09
CA ALA A 226 -19.01 7.24 -6.66
C ALA A 226 -19.42 5.80 -6.27
N GLY A 227 -19.24 5.43 -4.99
CA GLY A 227 -19.57 4.10 -4.53
C GLY A 227 -19.43 3.97 -3.01
N LEU A 228 -18.56 3.09 -2.56
CA LEU A 228 -18.39 2.70 -1.16
C LEU A 228 -18.15 3.88 -0.23
N THR A 229 -18.91 3.93 0.84
CA THR A 229 -18.73 4.86 1.96
C THR A 229 -17.76 4.30 3.00
N TYR A 230 -17.40 5.11 4.00
CA TYR A 230 -16.61 4.63 5.15
C TYR A 230 -17.27 3.46 5.87
N SER A 231 -18.61 3.45 6.00
CA SER A 231 -19.34 2.35 6.62
C SER A 231 -19.29 1.07 5.80
N ASP A 232 -19.36 1.17 4.46
CA ASP A 232 -19.27 0.00 3.58
C ASP A 232 -17.86 -0.62 3.63
N ILE A 233 -16.83 0.22 3.64
CA ILE A 233 -15.43 -0.24 3.80
C ILE A 233 -15.25 -0.89 5.17
N GLU A 234 -15.76 -0.27 6.23
CA GLU A 234 -15.71 -0.85 7.58
C GLU A 234 -16.40 -2.21 7.64
N ALA A 235 -17.56 -2.35 7.00
CA ALA A 235 -18.27 -3.63 6.93
C ALA A 235 -17.45 -4.72 6.21
N LYS A 236 -16.78 -4.36 5.11
CA LYS A 236 -15.86 -5.28 4.42
C LYS A 236 -14.66 -5.67 5.28
N ILE A 237 -14.05 -4.70 5.98
CA ILE A 237 -12.96 -4.95 6.91
C ILE A 237 -13.42 -5.90 8.03
N ASN A 238 -14.57 -5.63 8.63
CA ASN A 238 -15.14 -6.46 9.71
C ASN A 238 -15.31 -7.91 9.25
N LYS A 239 -15.85 -8.14 8.05
CA LYS A 239 -16.03 -9.47 7.48
C LYS A 239 -14.68 -10.17 7.25
N SER A 240 -13.73 -9.49 6.61
CA SER A 240 -12.41 -10.06 6.31
C SER A 240 -11.61 -10.34 7.59
N HIS A 241 -11.66 -9.42 8.56
CA HIS A 241 -10.99 -9.57 9.84
C HIS A 241 -11.58 -10.72 10.65
N HIS A 242 -12.92 -10.82 10.75
CA HIS A 242 -13.59 -11.94 11.40
C HIS A 242 -13.14 -13.28 10.80
N ASN A 243 -13.14 -13.38 9.47
CA ASN A 243 -12.71 -14.61 8.78
C ASN A 243 -11.24 -14.98 9.07
N ALA A 244 -10.37 -13.97 9.28
CA ALA A 244 -8.96 -14.22 9.56
C ALA A 244 -8.69 -14.73 10.97
N PHE A 245 -9.61 -14.50 11.92
CA PHE A 245 -9.48 -14.90 13.33
C PHE A 245 -10.46 -15.99 13.76
N VAL A 246 -11.19 -16.61 12.83
CA VAL A 246 -12.00 -17.79 13.15
C VAL A 246 -11.07 -18.99 13.41
N GLU A 247 -11.41 -19.76 14.44
CA GLU A 247 -10.57 -20.86 14.98
C GLU A 247 -9.94 -21.75 13.92
N GLU A 248 -8.70 -22.19 14.18
CA GLU A 248 -7.84 -23.01 13.31
C GLU A 248 -8.50 -24.30 12.76
N ASN A 249 -9.59 -24.78 13.37
CA ASN A 249 -10.31 -25.97 12.95
C ASN A 249 -11.37 -25.72 11.86
N SER A 250 -11.72 -24.50 11.56
CA SER A 250 -12.58 -24.17 10.43
C SER A 250 -11.71 -23.95 9.20
N MET A 251 -11.58 -24.99 8.36
CA MET A 251 -11.04 -24.81 7.02
C MET A 251 -11.96 -23.87 6.24
N PHE A 252 -11.72 -22.56 6.35
CA PHE A 252 -12.25 -21.65 5.35
C PHE A 252 -11.52 -21.96 4.05
N PRO A 253 -12.21 -22.42 3.03
CA PRO A 253 -11.58 -22.57 1.73
C PRO A 253 -11.07 -21.18 1.32
N LEU A 254 -9.81 -21.13 0.89
CA LEU A 254 -9.30 -19.94 0.24
C LEU A 254 -10.26 -19.57 -0.88
N ASP A 255 -10.52 -18.28 -1.03
CA ASP A 255 -11.27 -17.76 -2.17
C ASP A 255 -10.67 -18.36 -3.45
N LEU A 256 -11.52 -19.01 -4.26
CA LEU A 256 -11.09 -19.64 -5.49
C LEU A 256 -10.54 -18.63 -6.51
N GLY A 257 -10.71 -17.35 -6.23
CA GLY A 257 -10.24 -16.27 -7.08
C GLY A 257 -10.99 -16.23 -8.42
N GLY A 258 -10.26 -15.96 -9.49
CA GLY A 258 -10.84 -15.89 -10.81
C GLY A 258 -11.23 -14.48 -11.25
N PHE A 259 -11.02 -13.46 -10.42
CA PHE A 259 -11.40 -12.08 -10.74
C PHE A 259 -10.66 -11.52 -11.96
N TYR A 260 -9.35 -11.75 -12.06
CA TYR A 260 -8.53 -11.27 -13.20
C TYR A 260 -8.29 -12.33 -14.27
N LYS A 261 -8.45 -13.59 -13.93
CA LYS A 261 -8.22 -14.72 -14.81
C LYS A 261 -9.14 -15.86 -14.42
N TYR A 262 -9.73 -16.53 -15.39
CA TYR A 262 -10.59 -17.67 -15.13
C TYR A 262 -9.95 -18.68 -14.17
N SER A 263 -10.70 -19.06 -13.15
CA SER A 263 -10.41 -20.17 -12.22
C SER A 263 -11.63 -21.06 -12.13
N ASN A 264 -11.44 -22.37 -12.21
CA ASN A 264 -12.56 -23.32 -12.14
C ASN A 264 -13.25 -23.23 -10.77
N GLY A 265 -14.58 -22.99 -10.78
CA GLY A 265 -15.36 -22.77 -9.56
C GLY A 265 -15.25 -21.36 -8.96
N GLY A 266 -14.42 -20.48 -9.52
CA GLY A 266 -14.30 -19.07 -9.14
C GLY A 266 -15.31 -18.16 -9.83
N GLU A 267 -14.92 -16.88 -9.97
CA GLU A 267 -15.77 -15.85 -10.61
C GLU A 267 -16.12 -16.20 -12.05
N TYR A 268 -17.36 -15.91 -12.46
CA TYR A 268 -17.82 -16.13 -13.83
C TYR A 268 -17.17 -15.14 -14.80
N HIS A 269 -16.72 -15.64 -15.95
CA HIS A 269 -16.20 -14.83 -17.05
C HIS A 269 -16.88 -15.18 -18.35
N ASP A 270 -17.35 -14.19 -19.12
CA ASP A 270 -17.92 -14.39 -20.46
C ASP A 270 -16.92 -15.05 -21.42
N TYR A 271 -15.63 -14.77 -21.25
CA TYR A 271 -14.53 -15.37 -22.02
C TYR A 271 -13.87 -16.54 -21.28
N GLY A 272 -14.67 -17.45 -20.74
CA GLY A 272 -14.20 -18.66 -20.08
C GLY A 272 -13.78 -19.76 -21.07
N PRO A 273 -13.31 -20.94 -20.56
CA PRO A 273 -12.94 -22.08 -21.39
C PRO A 273 -14.08 -22.59 -22.29
N ALA A 274 -15.32 -22.52 -21.83
CA ALA A 274 -16.49 -22.92 -22.63
C ALA A 274 -16.61 -22.06 -23.90
N THR A 275 -16.56 -20.75 -23.75
CA THR A 275 -16.62 -19.78 -24.87
C THR A 275 -15.41 -19.96 -25.82
N THR A 276 -14.20 -20.12 -25.24
CA THR A 276 -12.98 -20.33 -26.02
C THR A 276 -13.06 -21.63 -26.82
N ASN A 277 -13.53 -22.72 -26.21
CA ASN A 277 -13.70 -24.00 -26.89
C ASN A 277 -14.78 -23.91 -27.99
N ALA A 278 -15.91 -23.24 -27.73
CA ALA A 278 -16.94 -23.02 -28.75
C ALA A 278 -16.39 -22.25 -29.93
N MET A 279 -15.61 -21.18 -29.70
CA MET A 279 -14.96 -20.42 -30.77
C MET A 279 -13.96 -21.24 -31.59
N HIS A 280 -13.18 -22.10 -30.92
CA HIS A 280 -12.21 -22.97 -31.59
C HIS A 280 -12.91 -24.10 -32.37
N ASN A 281 -13.93 -24.70 -31.80
CA ASN A 281 -14.71 -25.75 -32.47
C ASN A 281 -15.45 -25.21 -33.71
N LYS A 282 -15.95 -23.96 -33.67
CA LYS A 282 -16.53 -23.32 -34.85
C LYS A 282 -15.53 -23.05 -35.97
N LYS A 283 -14.25 -22.83 -35.66
CA LYS A 283 -13.22 -22.76 -36.71
C LYS A 283 -13.01 -24.10 -37.42
N ALA A 284 -13.32 -25.21 -36.75
CA ALA A 284 -13.23 -26.55 -37.28
C ALA A 284 -14.55 -27.04 -37.92
N ALA A 285 -15.68 -26.41 -37.60
CA ALA A 285 -17.00 -26.73 -38.21
C ALA A 285 -17.06 -26.26 -39.64
N LYS A 286 -17.50 -27.13 -40.54
CA LYS A 286 -17.75 -26.79 -41.93
C LYS A 286 -18.84 -25.72 -42.01
N LYS A 287 -18.82 -24.92 -43.09
CA LYS A 287 -19.71 -23.79 -43.36
C LYS A 287 -21.23 -24.08 -43.26
N GLU A 288 -21.62 -25.35 -43.19
CA GLU A 288 -23.01 -25.81 -43.09
C GLU A 288 -23.58 -25.81 -41.66
N ASP A 289 -22.72 -25.72 -40.64
CA ASP A 289 -23.15 -25.73 -39.20
C ASP A 289 -23.36 -24.31 -38.62
N ILE A 290 -23.35 -23.26 -39.43
CA ILE A 290 -23.40 -21.86 -38.95
C ILE A 290 -24.86 -21.37 -38.68
N THR A 291 -25.86 -22.19 -38.97
CA THR A 291 -27.27 -21.78 -38.86
C THR A 291 -27.81 -21.75 -37.41
N ASP A 292 -27.12 -22.27 -36.43
CA ASP A 292 -27.60 -22.33 -35.01
C ASP A 292 -27.27 -21.11 -34.16
N PHE A 293 -26.85 -19.99 -34.78
CA PHE A 293 -26.48 -18.77 -34.04
C PHE A 293 -27.45 -17.58 -34.27
N GLU A 294 -28.55 -17.80 -34.90
CA GLU A 294 -29.65 -16.83 -35.06
C GLU A 294 -30.84 -17.17 -34.16
N GLY A 295 -30.59 -17.43 -32.87
CA GLY A 295 -31.59 -17.67 -31.86
C GLY A 295 -31.35 -16.79 -30.64
#